data_01c76541aa1a7e81e6e554ff24bfa867
#
_entry.id   01c76541aa1a7e81e6e554ff24bfa867
#
_cell.length_a   1.000
_cell.length_b   1.000
_cell.length_c   1.000
_cell.angle_alpha   90.00
_cell.angle_beta   90.00
_cell.angle_gamma   90.00
#
_symmetry.space_group_name_H-M   'P 1'
#
loop_
_entity.id
_entity.type
_entity.pdbx_description
1 polymer ?
#
loop_
_entity_poly.entity_id
_entity_poly.type
_entity_poly.pdbx_seq_one_letter_code
_entity_poly.pdbx_strand_id
1 'polypeptide(L)'
;MKAFARRASSTSAALVAAAACVAAAPAHAQSSVSLYGQVDEWVGATKFPGGDRAWNVSGGGMSTSYWGMHGTEDLGGGYKAIFTLESFFRAQNGKFGRFDGDTFFARNAYVGISSPYGTVTAGRLTTHLFLSTILFNPFFDSYVFSPMVYHTFLGLGTFPTYPSDQGAVGDSGWNNAVSYTSPAFGGANFGVMYGLGNQAGDNGAKKWSAQFNYANGPFAATAVYQYVNFNNAPRDLGTLSPVMGMKSQGIAQVGATYDLKYVKLFGQYMYTKNDQVAGSWHVNTGQGGVTVPLGTGTAMASYAYSRDAGGLNQTRQTWAVGYDYPLSKRTDVYAAYMNDHISSLSNGNTFGAGIRAKF
;
A
#
# COMPACT_ATOMS: atom_id res chain seq x y z
N MET A 1 18.59 82.03 -30.73
CA MET A 1 19.36 81.09 -29.87
C MET A 1 18.47 80.64 -28.78
N LYS A 2 17.90 79.42 -28.85
CA LYS A 2 17.30 78.58 -27.82
C LYS A 2 16.53 77.48 -28.52
N ALA A 3 17.20 76.36 -28.81
CA ALA A 3 16.55 75.04 -29.04
C ALA A 3 17.64 73.97 -29.30
N PHE A 4 18.26 73.43 -28.25
CA PHE A 4 18.99 72.17 -28.30
C PHE A 4 19.28 71.75 -26.86
N ALA A 5 18.32 71.17 -26.18
CA ALA A 5 18.54 70.38 -24.99
C ALA A 5 17.24 69.71 -24.52
N ARG A 6 16.78 68.66 -25.19
CA ARG A 6 15.80 67.71 -24.66
C ARG A 6 15.65 66.47 -25.57
N ARG A 7 16.69 65.67 -25.75
CA ARG A 7 16.54 64.34 -26.34
C ARG A 7 17.65 63.34 -25.89
N ALA A 8 17.98 63.32 -24.65
CA ALA A 8 19.02 62.38 -24.16
C ALA A 8 18.59 61.51 -22.96
N SER A 9 17.33 61.55 -22.50
CA SER A 9 16.90 60.84 -21.29
C SER A 9 15.94 59.67 -21.53
N SER A 10 15.48 59.42 -22.76
CA SER A 10 14.54 58.28 -23.01
C SER A 10 15.22 56.98 -23.51
N THR A 11 16.45 57.06 -23.97
CA THR A 11 17.18 55.88 -24.49
C THR A 11 17.87 55.06 -23.37
N SER A 12 18.20 55.68 -22.27
CA SER A 12 18.86 54.98 -21.14
C SER A 12 17.89 54.13 -20.30
N ALA A 13 16.61 54.53 -20.20
CA ALA A 13 15.61 53.76 -19.47
C ALA A 13 15.15 52.49 -20.20
N ALA A 14 15.15 52.51 -21.55
CA ALA A 14 14.80 51.35 -22.37
C ALA A 14 15.89 50.29 -22.39
N LEU A 15 17.15 50.66 -22.25
CA LEU A 15 18.28 49.70 -22.17
C LEU A 15 18.37 48.99 -20.80
N VAL A 16 17.98 49.66 -19.71
CA VAL A 16 17.95 49.03 -18.37
C VAL A 16 16.75 48.09 -18.25
N ALA A 17 15.61 48.36 -18.86
CA ALA A 17 14.47 47.47 -18.91
C ALA A 17 14.72 46.22 -19.79
N ALA A 18 15.45 46.37 -20.91
CA ALA A 18 15.81 45.23 -21.76
C ALA A 18 16.89 44.32 -21.09
N ALA A 19 17.81 44.87 -20.28
CA ALA A 19 18.79 44.09 -19.52
C ALA A 19 18.17 43.30 -18.35
N ALA A 20 17.08 43.80 -17.75
CA ALA A 20 16.34 43.10 -16.72
C ALA A 20 15.55 41.88 -17.24
N CYS A 21 15.12 41.88 -18.50
CA CYS A 21 14.44 40.76 -19.12
C CYS A 21 15.38 39.61 -19.56
N VAL A 22 16.67 39.86 -19.70
CA VAL A 22 17.66 38.82 -20.08
C VAL A 22 18.19 38.07 -18.86
N ALA A 23 18.01 38.57 -17.65
CA ALA A 23 18.46 37.94 -16.41
C ALA A 23 17.44 36.93 -15.82
N ALA A 24 16.25 36.78 -16.41
CA ALA A 24 15.39 35.62 -16.15
C ALA A 24 15.86 34.45 -17.02
N ALA A 25 17.07 33.93 -16.75
CA ALA A 25 17.41 32.59 -17.21
C ALA A 25 16.32 31.66 -16.68
N PRO A 26 15.66 30.86 -17.51
CA PRO A 26 14.75 29.86 -17.00
C PRO A 26 15.61 28.98 -16.05
N ALA A 27 15.28 29.02 -14.77
CA ALA A 27 15.75 27.98 -13.86
C ALA A 27 15.24 26.69 -14.50
N HIS A 28 16.13 25.96 -15.19
CA HIS A 28 15.81 24.63 -15.67
C HIS A 28 15.54 23.81 -14.43
N ALA A 29 14.29 23.79 -14.01
CA ALA A 29 13.81 22.83 -13.03
C ALA A 29 14.19 21.47 -13.59
N GLN A 30 15.11 20.79 -12.92
CA GLN A 30 15.60 19.49 -13.38
C GLN A 30 14.49 18.48 -13.16
N SER A 31 13.60 18.37 -14.15
CA SER A 31 12.55 17.36 -14.16
C SER A 31 13.19 15.99 -14.30
N SER A 32 12.94 15.11 -13.38
CA SER A 32 13.43 13.72 -13.45
C SER A 32 12.27 12.75 -13.54
N VAL A 33 12.34 11.85 -14.50
CA VAL A 33 11.43 10.69 -14.59
C VAL A 33 12.26 9.44 -14.45
N SER A 34 11.86 8.57 -13.52
CA SER A 34 12.52 7.29 -13.27
C SER A 34 11.56 6.15 -13.55
N LEU A 35 12.03 5.15 -14.28
CA LEU A 35 11.40 3.85 -14.44
C LEU A 35 11.92 2.91 -13.35
N TYR A 36 11.04 2.15 -12.72
CA TYR A 36 11.39 1.23 -11.64
C TYR A 36 10.36 0.11 -11.53
N GLY A 37 10.72 -0.94 -10.80
CA GLY A 37 9.81 -2.04 -10.59
C GLY A 37 10.50 -3.26 -9.99
N GLN A 38 9.74 -4.34 -10.00
CA GLN A 38 10.24 -5.66 -9.60
C GLN A 38 9.49 -6.79 -10.29
N VAL A 39 10.19 -7.88 -10.50
CA VAL A 39 9.65 -9.16 -10.94
C VAL A 39 9.88 -10.17 -9.84
N ASP A 40 8.84 -10.83 -9.38
CA ASP A 40 8.89 -11.85 -8.35
C ASP A 40 8.08 -13.07 -8.82
N GLU A 41 8.76 -14.19 -9.03
CA GLU A 41 8.16 -15.46 -9.45
C GLU A 41 8.60 -16.59 -8.52
N TRP A 42 7.66 -17.49 -8.23
CA TRP A 42 7.91 -18.63 -7.38
C TRP A 42 7.29 -19.92 -7.92
N VAL A 43 7.87 -21.03 -7.50
CA VAL A 43 7.42 -22.39 -7.83
C VAL A 43 7.12 -23.11 -6.52
N GLY A 44 5.98 -23.76 -6.45
CA GLY A 44 5.59 -24.49 -5.24
C GLY A 44 4.17 -24.99 -5.30
N ALA A 45 3.58 -25.23 -4.15
CA ALA A 45 2.23 -25.71 -4.03
C ALA A 45 1.42 -24.89 -3.03
N THR A 46 0.17 -24.63 -3.38
CA THR A 46 -0.82 -23.97 -2.51
C THR A 46 -1.98 -24.92 -2.24
N LYS A 47 -2.37 -25.02 -0.99
CA LYS A 47 -3.64 -25.59 -0.57
C LYS A 47 -4.31 -24.60 0.38
N PHE A 48 -5.43 -24.05 -0.02
CA PHE A 48 -6.25 -23.20 0.86
C PHE A 48 -7.03 -24.07 1.86
N PRO A 49 -7.41 -23.53 3.04
CA PRO A 49 -8.29 -24.22 3.96
C PRO A 49 -9.56 -24.73 3.28
N GLY A 50 -9.86 -26.03 3.44
CA GLY A 50 -11.00 -26.68 2.80
C GLY A 50 -10.86 -27.02 1.31
N GLY A 51 -9.79 -26.58 0.66
CA GLY A 51 -9.54 -26.82 -0.77
C GLY A 51 -8.56 -27.95 -1.07
N ASP A 52 -8.32 -28.15 -2.36
CA ASP A 52 -7.35 -29.10 -2.88
C ASP A 52 -5.98 -28.44 -3.12
N ARG A 53 -4.94 -29.26 -3.25
CA ARG A 53 -3.58 -28.80 -3.53
C ARG A 53 -3.39 -28.54 -5.02
N ALA A 54 -2.89 -27.34 -5.34
CA ALA A 54 -2.45 -26.99 -6.68
C ALA A 54 -0.94 -26.74 -6.71
N TRP A 55 -0.25 -27.25 -7.72
CA TRP A 55 1.13 -26.92 -8.04
C TRP A 55 1.16 -25.73 -8.98
N ASN A 56 1.99 -24.73 -8.67
CA ASN A 56 1.99 -23.44 -9.33
C ASN A 56 3.39 -23.00 -9.73
N VAL A 57 3.48 -22.35 -10.88
CA VAL A 57 4.42 -21.26 -11.14
C VAL A 57 3.59 -20.00 -11.10
N SER A 58 3.91 -19.06 -10.23
CA SER A 58 3.07 -17.88 -10.00
C SER A 58 3.90 -16.68 -9.57
N GLY A 59 3.40 -15.48 -9.86
CA GLY A 59 4.01 -14.24 -9.41
C GLY A 59 3.71 -13.91 -7.96
N GLY A 60 4.58 -13.06 -7.39
CA GLY A 60 4.30 -12.41 -6.12
C GLY A 60 4.53 -13.25 -4.86
N GLY A 61 5.45 -14.19 -4.88
CA GLY A 61 5.76 -15.02 -3.70
C GLY A 61 6.11 -14.18 -2.47
N MET A 62 7.08 -13.28 -2.59
CA MET A 62 7.41 -12.33 -1.52
C MET A 62 6.85 -10.94 -1.75
N SER A 63 6.60 -10.54 -3.00
CA SER A 63 6.03 -9.24 -3.33
C SER A 63 5.42 -9.26 -4.72
N THR A 64 4.24 -8.67 -4.89
CA THR A 64 3.56 -8.64 -6.19
C THR A 64 4.41 -7.94 -7.24
N SER A 65 4.58 -8.55 -8.42
CA SER A 65 5.33 -7.96 -9.53
C SER A 65 4.64 -6.71 -10.05
N TYR A 66 5.42 -5.64 -10.22
CA TYR A 66 4.93 -4.37 -10.77
C TYR A 66 6.04 -3.61 -11.48
N TRP A 67 5.64 -2.70 -12.35
CA TRP A 67 6.50 -1.67 -12.90
C TRP A 67 5.81 -0.32 -12.76
N GLY A 68 6.58 0.75 -12.78
CA GLY A 68 6.05 2.09 -12.66
C GLY A 68 7.03 3.15 -13.07
N MET A 69 6.50 4.35 -13.20
CA MET A 69 7.28 5.57 -13.37
C MET A 69 6.85 6.60 -12.34
N HIS A 70 7.80 7.34 -11.84
CA HIS A 70 7.54 8.54 -11.07
C HIS A 70 8.36 9.70 -11.62
N GLY A 71 7.83 10.90 -11.43
CA GLY A 71 8.52 12.12 -11.81
C GLY A 71 8.41 13.18 -10.74
N THR A 72 9.40 14.07 -10.76
CA THR A 72 9.47 15.23 -9.86
C THR A 72 9.92 16.44 -10.66
N GLU A 73 9.20 17.54 -10.50
CA GLU A 73 9.54 18.86 -11.06
C GLU A 73 9.69 19.85 -9.91
N ASP A 74 10.82 20.53 -9.83
CA ASP A 74 11.06 21.58 -8.84
C ASP A 74 10.34 22.86 -9.27
N LEU A 75 9.40 23.33 -8.45
CA LEU A 75 8.63 24.55 -8.68
C LEU A 75 9.24 25.78 -8.01
N GLY A 76 10.38 25.61 -7.31
CA GLY A 76 10.99 26.67 -6.52
C GLY A 76 10.39 26.82 -5.11
N GLY A 77 11.08 27.54 -4.24
CA GLY A 77 10.59 27.79 -2.88
C GLY A 77 10.39 26.54 -2.00
N GLY A 78 10.99 25.38 -2.37
CA GLY A 78 10.79 24.11 -1.67
C GLY A 78 9.53 23.35 -2.10
N TYR A 79 8.81 23.83 -3.12
CA TYR A 79 7.65 23.15 -3.70
C TYR A 79 8.07 22.28 -4.88
N LYS A 80 7.44 21.11 -4.99
CA LYS A 80 7.67 20.15 -6.08
C LYS A 80 6.35 19.60 -6.58
N ALA A 81 6.17 19.59 -7.91
CA ALA A 81 5.14 18.76 -8.52
C ALA A 81 5.65 17.31 -8.58
N ILE A 82 4.80 16.37 -8.26
CA ILE A 82 5.13 14.94 -8.26
C ILE A 82 4.03 14.16 -8.96
N PHE A 83 4.40 13.07 -9.61
CA PHE A 83 3.44 12.08 -10.10
C PHE A 83 3.98 10.67 -9.95
N THR A 84 3.08 9.70 -9.89
CA THR A 84 3.41 8.27 -9.89
C THR A 84 2.34 7.50 -10.67
N LEU A 85 2.79 6.60 -11.54
CA LEU A 85 1.96 5.65 -12.28
C LEU A 85 2.56 4.26 -12.11
N GLU A 86 1.81 3.30 -11.56
CA GLU A 86 2.29 1.95 -11.26
C GLU A 86 1.27 0.89 -11.68
N SER A 87 1.74 -0.12 -12.39
CA SER A 87 0.95 -1.23 -12.90
C SER A 87 1.46 -2.56 -12.35
N PHE A 88 0.56 -3.35 -11.79
CA PHE A 88 0.85 -4.74 -11.48
C PHE A 88 0.84 -5.58 -12.76
N PHE A 89 1.61 -6.66 -12.77
CA PHE A 89 1.56 -7.65 -13.83
C PHE A 89 1.84 -9.06 -13.30
N ARG A 90 1.47 -10.05 -14.11
CA ARG A 90 1.65 -11.47 -13.82
C ARG A 90 2.65 -12.04 -14.81
N ALA A 91 3.92 -12.19 -14.36
CA ALA A 91 4.99 -12.63 -15.24
C ALA A 91 4.78 -14.07 -15.72
N GLN A 92 4.15 -14.95 -14.92
CA GLN A 92 3.85 -16.33 -15.26
C GLN A 92 2.95 -16.49 -16.51
N ASN A 93 2.21 -15.46 -16.92
CA ASN A 93 1.32 -15.56 -18.10
C ASN A 93 1.29 -14.29 -18.97
N GLY A 94 2.11 -13.26 -18.64
CA GLY A 94 2.24 -12.03 -19.40
C GLY A 94 1.06 -11.05 -19.29
N LYS A 95 0.07 -11.31 -18.43
CA LYS A 95 -1.09 -10.42 -18.27
C LYS A 95 -0.79 -9.28 -17.32
N PHE A 96 -1.39 -8.10 -17.56
CA PHE A 96 -1.36 -6.99 -16.59
C PHE A 96 -2.32 -7.27 -15.43
N GLY A 97 -2.12 -6.51 -14.32
CA GLY A 97 -2.96 -6.58 -13.13
C GLY A 97 -2.72 -7.82 -12.28
N ARG A 98 -3.33 -7.84 -11.09
CA ARG A 98 -3.23 -8.93 -10.11
C ARG A 98 -4.12 -10.11 -10.47
N PHE A 99 -5.23 -9.84 -11.20
CA PHE A 99 -6.25 -10.78 -11.63
C PHE A 99 -6.89 -10.31 -12.94
N ASP A 100 -7.69 -11.14 -13.59
CA ASP A 100 -8.40 -10.75 -14.82
C ASP A 100 -9.48 -9.71 -14.49
N GLY A 101 -9.46 -8.60 -15.21
CA GLY A 101 -10.33 -7.44 -14.96
C GLY A 101 -9.77 -6.39 -13.99
N ASP A 102 -8.55 -6.55 -13.48
CA ASP A 102 -7.88 -5.49 -12.72
C ASP A 102 -7.61 -4.26 -13.60
N THR A 103 -7.52 -3.09 -13.00
CA THR A 103 -7.20 -1.86 -13.74
C THR A 103 -5.72 -1.83 -14.12
N PHE A 104 -5.38 -1.15 -15.23
CA PHE A 104 -3.99 -1.11 -15.69
C PHE A 104 -3.04 -0.48 -14.65
N PHE A 105 -3.35 0.72 -14.17
CA PHE A 105 -2.59 1.35 -13.08
C PHE A 105 -3.20 0.99 -11.71
N ALA A 106 -3.22 -0.29 -11.38
CA ALA A 106 -3.90 -0.80 -10.20
C ALA A 106 -3.18 -0.50 -8.88
N ARG A 107 -1.86 -0.21 -8.89
CA ARG A 107 -1.09 0.02 -7.67
C ARG A 107 -1.19 1.47 -7.21
N ASN A 108 -0.70 2.41 -7.99
CA ASN A 108 -0.83 3.86 -7.78
C ASN A 108 -0.99 4.58 -9.12
N ALA A 109 -1.79 5.64 -9.13
CA ALA A 109 -1.92 6.56 -10.27
C ALA A 109 -2.35 7.93 -9.73
N TYR A 110 -1.38 8.80 -9.48
CA TYR A 110 -1.65 10.10 -8.86
C TYR A 110 -0.71 11.20 -9.32
N VAL A 111 -1.15 12.43 -9.11
CA VAL A 111 -0.36 13.65 -9.17
C VAL A 111 -0.45 14.36 -7.81
N GLY A 112 0.54 15.16 -7.48
CA GLY A 112 0.52 15.90 -6.21
C GLY A 112 1.52 17.04 -6.13
N ILE A 113 1.48 17.72 -4.99
CA ILE A 113 2.44 18.77 -4.62
C ILE A 113 3.07 18.38 -3.29
N SER A 114 4.37 18.34 -3.27
CA SER A 114 5.19 18.23 -2.05
C SER A 114 5.73 19.61 -1.69
N SER A 115 5.72 19.93 -0.40
CA SER A 115 6.16 21.20 0.14
C SER A 115 6.80 21.04 1.53
N PRO A 116 7.46 22.08 2.09
CA PRO A 116 7.93 22.05 3.47
C PRO A 116 6.81 21.82 4.51
N TYR A 117 5.56 22.07 4.14
CA TYR A 117 4.38 21.92 5.01
C TYR A 117 3.69 20.55 4.86
N GLY A 118 4.20 19.67 4.00
CA GLY A 118 3.66 18.35 3.73
C GLY A 118 3.36 18.12 2.25
N THR A 119 2.77 16.96 1.97
CA THR A 119 2.48 16.49 0.61
C THR A 119 0.99 16.27 0.44
N VAL A 120 0.42 16.84 -0.63
CA VAL A 120 -0.96 16.57 -1.07
C VAL A 120 -0.90 15.79 -2.36
N THR A 121 -1.65 14.68 -2.45
CA THR A 121 -1.76 13.85 -3.65
C THR A 121 -3.22 13.58 -3.98
N ALA A 122 -3.54 13.42 -5.27
CA ALA A 122 -4.88 13.10 -5.75
C ALA A 122 -4.83 12.06 -6.87
N GLY A 123 -5.71 11.07 -6.80
CA GLY A 123 -5.80 9.98 -7.78
C GLY A 123 -6.15 8.63 -7.17
N ARG A 124 -5.54 7.57 -7.70
CA ARG A 124 -5.54 6.24 -7.07
C ARG A 124 -4.34 6.14 -6.14
N LEU A 125 -4.61 5.88 -4.87
CA LEU A 125 -3.63 5.92 -3.78
C LEU A 125 -3.65 4.63 -2.97
N THR A 126 -2.48 4.10 -2.64
CA THR A 126 -2.34 3.00 -1.67
C THR A 126 -2.87 3.44 -0.30
N THR A 127 -3.67 2.60 0.34
CA THR A 127 -4.33 2.91 1.62
C THR A 127 -3.35 2.91 2.79
N HIS A 128 -3.61 3.74 3.80
CA HIS A 128 -2.85 3.76 5.05
C HIS A 128 -2.89 2.39 5.76
N LEU A 129 -4.04 1.70 5.71
CA LEU A 129 -4.18 0.36 6.28
C LEU A 129 -3.24 -0.65 5.62
N PHE A 130 -3.13 -0.63 4.28
CA PHE A 130 -2.22 -1.52 3.57
C PHE A 130 -0.77 -1.23 3.94
N LEU A 131 -0.36 0.05 3.91
CA LEU A 131 1.01 0.44 4.30
C LEU A 131 1.34 0.04 5.73
N SER A 132 0.43 0.25 6.68
CA SER A 132 0.60 -0.19 8.06
C SER A 132 0.74 -1.72 8.16
N THR A 133 -0.13 -2.47 7.47
CA THR A 133 -0.09 -3.94 7.48
C THR A 133 1.25 -4.48 6.97
N ILE A 134 1.75 -3.95 5.86
CA ILE A 134 2.96 -4.49 5.22
C ILE A 134 4.26 -4.08 5.91
N LEU A 135 4.33 -2.88 6.48
CA LEU A 135 5.56 -2.37 7.09
C LEU A 135 5.84 -2.97 8.48
N PHE A 136 4.82 -3.51 9.13
CA PHE A 136 4.91 -4.01 10.50
C PHE A 136 4.80 -5.54 10.61
N ASN A 137 5.10 -6.28 9.53
CA ASN A 137 5.21 -7.74 9.54
C ASN A 137 6.48 -8.23 8.83
N PRO A 138 6.99 -9.43 9.18
CA PRO A 138 8.25 -9.96 8.63
C PRO A 138 8.22 -10.26 7.13
N PHE A 139 7.06 -10.64 6.57
CA PHE A 139 6.90 -11.05 5.18
C PHE A 139 6.44 -9.90 4.27
N PHE A 140 6.53 -8.65 4.76
CA PHE A 140 6.22 -7.44 4.03
C PHE A 140 4.87 -7.52 3.29
N ASP A 141 4.82 -7.31 1.95
CA ASP A 141 3.61 -7.28 1.13
C ASP A 141 3.29 -8.62 0.43
N SER A 142 3.83 -9.73 0.95
CA SER A 142 3.55 -11.05 0.41
C SER A 142 2.06 -11.41 0.55
N TYR A 143 1.38 -11.59 -0.58
CA TYR A 143 0.04 -12.16 -0.65
C TYR A 143 0.05 -13.70 -0.68
N VAL A 144 1.24 -14.33 -0.52
CA VAL A 144 1.41 -15.79 -0.56
C VAL A 144 1.87 -16.33 0.79
N PHE A 145 2.75 -15.61 1.51
CA PHE A 145 3.39 -16.11 2.73
C PHE A 145 3.23 -15.19 3.95
N SER A 146 2.57 -14.02 3.84
CA SER A 146 2.36 -13.15 5.00
C SER A 146 1.07 -13.48 5.76
N PRO A 147 1.14 -14.03 7.00
CA PRO A 147 -0.04 -14.26 7.82
C PRO A 147 -0.90 -13.01 8.02
N MET A 148 -0.28 -11.84 8.27
CA MET A 148 -1.05 -10.62 8.50
C MET A 148 -1.74 -10.11 7.23
N VAL A 149 -1.09 -10.18 6.06
CA VAL A 149 -1.72 -9.82 4.77
C VAL A 149 -2.89 -10.77 4.49
N TYR A 150 -2.75 -12.06 4.77
CA TYR A 150 -3.82 -13.05 4.67
C TYR A 150 -5.02 -12.67 5.53
N HIS A 151 -4.81 -12.34 6.80
CA HIS A 151 -5.88 -11.98 7.73
C HIS A 151 -6.51 -10.63 7.42
N THR A 152 -5.76 -9.70 6.81
CA THR A 152 -6.26 -8.35 6.49
C THR A 152 -6.94 -8.28 5.13
N PHE A 153 -6.38 -8.89 4.08
CA PHE A 153 -6.82 -8.69 2.69
C PHE A 153 -7.30 -9.95 1.98
N LEU A 154 -6.98 -11.14 2.50
CA LEU A 154 -7.44 -12.41 1.98
C LEU A 154 -8.34 -13.08 3.03
N GLY A 155 -9.37 -12.39 3.47
CA GLY A 155 -10.39 -12.94 4.35
C GLY A 155 -10.99 -14.23 3.77
N LEU A 156 -11.82 -14.94 4.51
CA LEU A 156 -12.44 -16.21 4.11
C LEU A 156 -13.18 -16.17 2.76
N GLY A 157 -13.41 -14.98 2.21
CA GLY A 157 -14.18 -14.75 1.00
C GLY A 157 -13.40 -14.58 -0.29
N THR A 158 -12.17 -15.05 -0.41
CA THR A 158 -11.47 -15.08 -1.71
C THR A 158 -12.11 -16.03 -2.73
N PHE A 159 -13.11 -16.78 -2.33
CA PHE A 159 -13.89 -17.65 -3.20
C PHE A 159 -15.39 -17.30 -3.14
N PRO A 160 -16.13 -17.45 -4.26
CA PRO A 160 -17.50 -16.89 -4.40
C PRO A 160 -18.55 -17.44 -3.45
N THR A 161 -18.21 -18.31 -2.54
CA THR A 161 -19.16 -19.00 -1.64
C THR A 161 -19.14 -18.57 -0.18
N TYR A 162 -18.19 -17.72 0.24
CA TYR A 162 -18.13 -17.28 1.64
C TYR A 162 -18.01 -15.77 1.73
N PRO A 163 -18.90 -15.09 2.47
CA PRO A 163 -18.70 -13.68 2.84
C PRO A 163 -17.36 -13.54 3.58
N SER A 164 -16.59 -12.50 3.27
CA SER A 164 -15.33 -12.26 3.97
C SER A 164 -15.62 -11.75 5.37
N ASP A 165 -15.70 -12.64 6.32
CA ASP A 165 -16.05 -12.27 7.71
C ASP A 165 -14.87 -11.65 8.45
N GLN A 166 -13.64 -11.77 7.94
CA GLN A 166 -12.44 -11.57 8.74
C GLN A 166 -11.44 -10.55 8.19
N GLY A 167 -11.70 -9.79 7.19
CA GLY A 167 -10.70 -8.86 6.66
C GLY A 167 -11.27 -7.52 6.22
N ALA A 168 -10.39 -6.70 5.69
CA ALA A 168 -10.78 -5.46 5.03
C ALA A 168 -11.57 -5.80 3.76
N VAL A 169 -12.79 -5.28 3.66
CA VAL A 169 -13.55 -5.33 2.42
C VAL A 169 -13.04 -4.22 1.53
N GLY A 170 -12.49 -4.59 0.37
CA GLY A 170 -12.00 -3.65 -0.60
C GLY A 170 -10.56 -3.89 -1.04
N ASP A 171 -10.06 -2.95 -1.80
CA ASP A 171 -8.71 -2.99 -2.35
C ASP A 171 -7.68 -2.36 -1.41
N SER A 172 -6.42 -2.73 -1.59
CA SER A 172 -5.26 -2.08 -0.98
C SER A 172 -5.03 -0.64 -1.48
N GLY A 173 -5.72 -0.21 -2.53
CA GLY A 173 -5.70 1.14 -3.08
C GLY A 173 -7.11 1.72 -3.26
N TRP A 174 -7.27 3.02 -3.01
CA TRP A 174 -8.51 3.74 -3.22
C TRP A 174 -8.47 4.59 -4.47
N ASN A 175 -9.50 4.45 -5.31
CA ASN A 175 -9.76 5.36 -6.43
C ASN A 175 -10.37 6.67 -5.92
N ASN A 176 -10.24 7.73 -6.74
CA ASN A 176 -10.87 9.03 -6.52
C ASN A 176 -10.53 9.58 -5.13
N ALA A 177 -9.30 9.42 -4.70
CA ALA A 177 -8.85 9.79 -3.37
C ALA A 177 -7.96 11.04 -3.39
N VAL A 178 -8.05 11.81 -2.31
CA VAL A 178 -7.11 12.89 -1.98
C VAL A 178 -6.46 12.53 -0.66
N SER A 179 -5.16 12.71 -0.55
CA SER A 179 -4.39 12.45 0.66
C SER A 179 -3.51 13.64 1.01
N TYR A 180 -3.36 13.90 2.30
CA TYR A 180 -2.34 14.77 2.85
C TYR A 180 -1.46 13.97 3.81
N THR A 181 -0.15 14.18 3.71
CA THR A 181 0.85 13.64 4.64
C THR A 181 1.68 14.79 5.19
N SER A 182 1.76 14.92 6.51
CA SER A 182 2.54 15.95 7.17
C SER A 182 4.05 15.76 6.99
N PRO A 183 4.87 16.78 7.16
CA PRO A 183 6.29 16.61 7.43
C PRO A 183 6.52 15.77 8.69
N ALA A 184 7.73 15.24 8.86
CA ALA A 184 8.12 14.55 10.08
C ALA A 184 8.52 15.58 11.16
N PHE A 185 8.02 15.41 12.38
CA PHE A 185 8.32 16.21 13.56
C PHE A 185 8.84 15.29 14.66
N GLY A 186 10.14 15.35 14.96
CA GLY A 186 10.73 14.51 16.01
C GLY A 186 10.53 12.99 15.77
N GLY A 187 10.52 12.55 14.51
CA GLY A 187 10.26 11.17 14.11
C GLY A 187 8.77 10.82 13.93
N ALA A 188 7.86 11.72 14.29
CA ALA A 188 6.41 11.54 14.11
C ALA A 188 5.90 12.19 12.82
N ASN A 189 4.97 11.56 12.12
CA ASN A 189 4.15 12.16 11.06
C ASN A 189 2.71 11.66 11.13
N PHE A 190 1.82 12.39 10.48
CA PHE A 190 0.43 11.95 10.32
C PHE A 190 -0.02 12.08 8.85
N GLY A 191 -0.99 11.28 8.49
CA GLY A 191 -1.64 11.30 7.18
C GLY A 191 -3.15 11.22 7.31
N VAL A 192 -3.84 11.87 6.38
CA VAL A 192 -5.29 11.72 6.20
C VAL A 192 -5.58 11.48 4.73
N MET A 193 -6.57 10.63 4.46
CA MET A 193 -7.00 10.31 3.10
C MET A 193 -8.52 10.29 3.05
N TYR A 194 -9.07 10.82 1.99
CA TYR A 194 -10.49 10.83 1.73
C TYR A 194 -10.78 10.35 0.30
N GLY A 195 -11.60 9.32 0.15
CA GLY A 195 -12.09 8.82 -1.14
C GLY A 195 -13.49 9.35 -1.40
N LEU A 196 -13.62 10.04 -2.53
CA LEU A 196 -14.88 10.54 -3.06
C LEU A 196 -15.62 9.41 -3.77
N GLY A 197 -16.89 9.18 -3.49
CA GLY A 197 -17.67 8.13 -4.15
C GLY A 197 -17.92 8.35 -5.65
N ASN A 198 -17.69 9.59 -6.15
CA ASN A 198 -17.93 10.02 -7.53
C ASN A 198 -19.32 9.68 -8.07
N GLN A 199 -20.35 9.66 -7.20
CA GLN A 199 -21.74 9.40 -7.54
C GLN A 199 -22.60 10.61 -7.17
N ALA A 200 -23.31 11.16 -8.14
CA ALA A 200 -24.19 12.30 -7.91
C ALA A 200 -25.37 11.91 -7.02
N GLY A 201 -25.68 12.77 -6.04
CA GLY A 201 -26.81 12.57 -5.13
C GLY A 201 -26.65 11.41 -4.13
N ASP A 202 -25.51 10.75 -4.07
CA ASP A 202 -25.28 9.60 -3.22
C ASP A 202 -24.18 9.87 -2.19
N ASN A 203 -24.45 9.51 -0.92
CA ASN A 203 -23.50 9.57 0.17
C ASN A 203 -22.78 8.24 0.44
N GLY A 204 -23.13 7.16 -0.27
CA GLY A 204 -22.45 5.88 -0.23
C GLY A 204 -21.09 5.91 -0.90
N ALA A 205 -20.34 4.82 -0.79
CA ALA A 205 -19.01 4.63 -1.39
C ALA A 205 -17.94 5.67 -0.98
N LYS A 206 -18.24 6.54 -0.01
CA LYS A 206 -17.27 7.47 0.59
C LYS A 206 -16.46 6.76 1.65
N LYS A 207 -15.19 7.10 1.72
CA LYS A 207 -14.26 6.48 2.65
C LYS A 207 -13.23 7.49 3.13
N TRP A 208 -12.71 7.25 4.32
CA TRP A 208 -11.64 8.07 4.86
C TRP A 208 -10.72 7.25 5.76
N SER A 209 -9.50 7.68 5.89
CA SER A 209 -8.55 7.12 6.84
C SER A 209 -7.67 8.21 7.45
N ALA A 210 -7.22 7.94 8.67
CA ALA A 210 -6.21 8.71 9.36
C ALA A 210 -5.09 7.77 9.82
N GLN A 211 -3.84 8.23 9.72
CA GLN A 211 -2.66 7.49 10.11
C GLN A 211 -1.75 8.36 10.97
N PHE A 212 -1.16 7.78 11.99
CA PHE A 212 -0.05 8.31 12.74
C PHE A 212 1.12 7.34 12.67
N ASN A 213 2.32 7.82 12.38
CA ASN A 213 3.54 7.03 12.37
C ASN A 213 4.58 7.69 13.26
N TYR A 214 5.38 6.87 13.91
CA TYR A 214 6.52 7.30 14.71
C TYR A 214 7.71 6.38 14.44
N ALA A 215 8.90 6.95 14.25
CA ALA A 215 10.14 6.21 14.13
C ALA A 215 11.27 6.97 14.81
N ASN A 216 11.95 6.32 15.77
CA ASN A 216 13.11 6.88 16.45
C ASN A 216 14.07 5.76 16.87
N GLY A 217 15.29 5.78 16.34
CA GLY A 217 16.28 4.75 16.60
C GLY A 217 15.76 3.36 16.22
N PRO A 218 15.81 2.38 17.13
CA PRO A 218 15.38 1.01 16.85
C PRO A 218 13.85 0.82 16.87
N PHE A 219 13.10 1.78 17.34
CA PHE A 219 11.65 1.69 17.53
C PHE A 219 10.89 2.38 16.40
N ALA A 220 9.88 1.70 15.85
CA ALA A 220 8.88 2.31 14.99
C ALA A 220 7.48 1.83 15.38
N ALA A 221 6.48 2.70 15.24
CA ALA A 221 5.09 2.41 15.54
C ALA A 221 4.15 3.11 14.54
N THR A 222 2.98 2.55 14.37
CA THR A 222 1.90 3.12 13.56
C THR A 222 0.56 2.94 14.25
N ALA A 223 -0.36 3.86 13.99
CA ALA A 223 -1.78 3.73 14.32
C ALA A 223 -2.59 4.20 13.12
N VAL A 224 -3.57 3.40 12.70
CA VAL A 224 -4.42 3.69 11.55
C VAL A 224 -5.87 3.49 11.93
N TYR A 225 -6.72 4.40 11.50
CA TYR A 225 -8.15 4.18 11.46
C TYR A 225 -8.64 4.40 10.02
N GLN A 226 -9.44 3.44 9.52
CA GLN A 226 -10.05 3.47 8.21
C GLN A 226 -11.56 3.25 8.33
N TYR A 227 -12.34 4.02 7.60
CA TYR A 227 -13.79 3.87 7.53
C TYR A 227 -14.27 3.90 6.08
N VAL A 228 -15.10 2.93 5.72
CA VAL A 228 -15.67 2.78 4.38
C VAL A 228 -17.17 2.66 4.47
N ASN A 229 -17.88 3.51 3.74
CA ASN A 229 -19.32 3.35 3.50
C ASN A 229 -19.56 2.59 2.20
N PHE A 230 -20.52 1.69 2.23
CA PHE A 230 -20.99 0.96 1.06
C PHE A 230 -22.41 1.41 0.71
N ASN A 231 -22.67 1.53 -0.56
CA ASN A 231 -24.01 1.86 -1.07
C ASN A 231 -24.76 0.58 -1.41
N ASN A 232 -25.08 -0.23 -0.40
CA ASN A 232 -25.66 -1.58 -0.51
C ASN A 232 -24.85 -2.58 -1.36
N ALA A 233 -23.88 -2.10 -2.12
CA ALA A 233 -22.89 -2.86 -2.85
C ALA A 233 -21.62 -2.01 -2.97
N PRO A 234 -20.45 -2.49 -2.58
CA PRO A 234 -19.19 -1.74 -2.67
C PRO A 234 -18.77 -1.58 -4.15
N ARG A 235 -19.25 -0.55 -4.81
CA ARG A 235 -19.00 -0.32 -6.24
C ARG A 235 -17.65 0.24 -6.57
N ASP A 236 -17.02 0.94 -5.63
CA ASP A 236 -15.72 1.60 -5.82
C ASP A 236 -14.54 0.72 -5.39
N LEU A 237 -14.79 -0.52 -5.04
CA LEU A 237 -13.79 -1.48 -4.60
C LEU A 237 -13.23 -2.32 -5.75
N GLY A 238 -13.34 -1.81 -6.97
CA GLY A 238 -12.85 -2.50 -8.17
C GLY A 238 -13.73 -3.70 -8.55
N THR A 239 -13.10 -4.74 -9.08
CA THR A 239 -13.76 -5.97 -9.55
C THR A 239 -14.13 -6.95 -8.43
N LEU A 240 -13.90 -6.58 -7.17
CA LEU A 240 -14.27 -7.43 -6.05
C LEU A 240 -15.79 -7.59 -6.02
N SER A 241 -16.23 -8.82 -5.87
CA SER A 241 -17.67 -9.14 -5.74
C SER A 241 -18.27 -8.33 -4.61
N PRO A 242 -19.42 -7.68 -4.83
CA PRO A 242 -20.07 -6.92 -3.79
C PRO A 242 -20.43 -7.84 -2.61
N VAL A 243 -20.01 -7.46 -1.41
CA VAL A 243 -20.49 -8.12 -0.18
C VAL A 243 -21.88 -7.64 0.05
N MET A 244 -22.87 -8.48 -0.30
CA MET A 244 -24.28 -8.12 -0.21
C MET A 244 -24.68 -7.73 1.21
N GLY A 245 -25.35 -6.59 1.33
CA GLY A 245 -25.87 -6.10 2.60
C GLY A 245 -24.89 -5.32 3.46
N MET A 246 -23.64 -5.11 3.07
CA MET A 246 -22.70 -4.25 3.80
C MET A 246 -23.13 -2.79 3.74
N LYS A 247 -23.21 -2.14 4.90
CA LYS A 247 -23.45 -0.70 5.06
C LYS A 247 -22.15 0.06 5.25
N SER A 248 -21.32 -0.43 6.17
CA SER A 248 -20.04 0.20 6.49
C SER A 248 -19.07 -0.79 7.10
N GLN A 249 -17.79 -0.45 7.02
CA GLN A 249 -16.73 -1.13 7.74
C GLN A 249 -15.80 -0.10 8.37
N GLY A 250 -15.53 -0.26 9.67
CA GLY A 250 -14.51 0.49 10.41
C GLY A 250 -13.37 -0.42 10.81
N ILE A 251 -12.13 0.00 10.55
CA ILE A 251 -10.92 -0.76 10.92
C ILE A 251 -9.99 0.15 11.71
N ALA A 252 -9.63 -0.27 12.92
CA ALA A 252 -8.56 0.32 13.71
C ALA A 252 -7.38 -0.65 13.77
N GLN A 253 -6.17 -0.18 13.44
CA GLN A 253 -4.96 -0.99 13.50
C GLN A 253 -3.86 -0.23 14.21
N VAL A 254 -3.09 -0.94 15.02
CA VAL A 254 -1.82 -0.47 15.60
C VAL A 254 -0.73 -1.47 15.27
N GLY A 255 0.49 -0.97 15.05
CA GLY A 255 1.65 -1.79 14.78
C GLY A 255 2.89 -1.21 15.44
N ALA A 256 3.81 -2.08 15.81
CA ALA A 256 5.12 -1.67 16.33
C ALA A 256 6.21 -2.63 15.87
N THR A 257 7.42 -2.10 15.71
CA THR A 257 8.64 -2.88 15.51
C THR A 257 9.73 -2.39 16.44
N TYR A 258 10.60 -3.32 16.85
CA TYR A 258 11.81 -2.99 17.61
C TYR A 258 13.01 -3.76 17.07
N ASP A 259 14.03 -3.04 16.64
CA ASP A 259 15.27 -3.62 16.08
C ASP A 259 16.32 -3.78 17.19
N LEU A 260 16.61 -5.02 17.56
CA LEU A 260 17.62 -5.40 18.54
C LEU A 260 19.00 -5.66 17.90
N LYS A 261 19.18 -5.30 16.61
CA LYS A 261 20.36 -5.57 15.76
C LYS A 261 20.48 -7.04 15.32
N TYR A 262 20.31 -7.99 16.23
CA TYR A 262 20.36 -9.44 15.96
C TYR A 262 19.00 -10.05 15.67
N VAL A 263 17.94 -9.39 16.13
CA VAL A 263 16.54 -9.79 15.92
C VAL A 263 15.72 -8.52 15.78
N LYS A 264 14.89 -8.45 14.76
CA LYS A 264 13.85 -7.40 14.68
C LYS A 264 12.51 -8.05 15.04
N LEU A 265 11.84 -7.45 16.01
CA LEU A 265 10.52 -7.86 16.49
C LEU A 265 9.43 -7.07 15.76
N PHE A 266 8.30 -7.73 15.51
CA PHE A 266 7.12 -7.15 14.88
C PHE A 266 5.88 -7.53 15.69
N GLY A 267 4.97 -6.58 15.83
CA GLY A 267 3.67 -6.81 16.44
C GLY A 267 2.60 -5.93 15.83
N GLN A 268 1.41 -6.49 15.60
CA GLN A 268 0.25 -5.75 15.12
C GLN A 268 -1.02 -6.24 15.81
N TYR A 269 -1.96 -5.32 15.99
CA TYR A 269 -3.32 -5.63 16.38
C TYR A 269 -4.29 -4.83 15.51
N MET A 270 -5.35 -5.49 15.06
CA MET A 270 -6.40 -4.92 14.23
C MET A 270 -7.78 -5.28 14.77
N TYR A 271 -8.63 -4.28 14.90
CA TYR A 271 -10.05 -4.42 15.21
C TYR A 271 -10.86 -4.00 13.99
N THR A 272 -11.68 -4.92 13.47
CA THR A 272 -12.57 -4.68 12.32
C THR A 272 -14.02 -4.75 12.79
N LYS A 273 -14.79 -3.70 12.56
CA LYS A 273 -16.23 -3.66 12.78
C LYS A 273 -16.95 -3.62 11.43
N ASN A 274 -17.87 -4.55 11.25
CA ASN A 274 -18.69 -4.68 10.05
C ASN A 274 -20.14 -4.40 10.38
N ASP A 275 -20.77 -3.47 9.69
CA ASP A 275 -22.18 -3.17 9.81
C ASP A 275 -22.90 -3.60 8.53
N GLN A 276 -23.87 -4.50 8.66
CA GLN A 276 -24.74 -4.98 7.60
C GLN A 276 -26.20 -4.61 7.83
N VAL A 277 -27.04 -4.86 6.84
CA VAL A 277 -28.51 -4.74 6.98
C VAL A 277 -29.03 -5.72 8.04
N ALA A 278 -28.47 -6.93 8.10
CA ALA A 278 -28.89 -8.01 8.99
C ALA A 278 -28.32 -7.93 10.40
N GLY A 279 -27.38 -7.05 10.68
CA GLY A 279 -26.70 -6.93 11.98
C GLY A 279 -25.25 -6.51 11.86
N SER A 280 -24.56 -6.51 12.98
CA SER A 280 -23.13 -6.13 13.04
C SER A 280 -22.31 -7.27 13.63
N TRP A 281 -21.08 -7.42 13.15
CA TRP A 281 -20.09 -8.31 13.77
C TRP A 281 -18.73 -7.63 13.80
N HIS A 282 -17.83 -8.17 14.60
CA HIS A 282 -16.47 -7.64 14.68
C HIS A 282 -15.42 -8.75 14.68
N VAL A 283 -14.23 -8.40 14.23
CA VAL A 283 -13.08 -9.29 14.17
C VAL A 283 -11.91 -8.66 14.91
N ASN A 284 -11.29 -9.45 15.78
CA ASN A 284 -10.03 -9.12 16.42
C ASN A 284 -8.91 -9.93 15.77
N THR A 285 -7.86 -9.26 15.31
CA THR A 285 -6.71 -9.89 14.68
C THR A 285 -5.44 -9.44 15.39
N GLY A 286 -4.64 -10.38 15.86
CA GLY A 286 -3.32 -10.13 16.43
C GLY A 286 -2.24 -10.81 15.60
N GLN A 287 -1.08 -10.19 15.45
CA GLN A 287 0.09 -10.76 14.78
C GLN A 287 1.34 -10.47 15.57
N GLY A 288 2.21 -11.48 15.67
CA GLY A 288 3.59 -11.35 16.13
C GLY A 288 4.56 -12.00 15.15
N GLY A 289 5.78 -11.46 15.06
CA GLY A 289 6.77 -12.03 14.17
C GLY A 289 8.17 -11.51 14.42
N VAL A 290 9.12 -12.15 13.76
CA VAL A 290 10.55 -11.83 13.91
C VAL A 290 11.27 -11.97 12.58
N THR A 291 12.32 -11.17 12.41
CA THR A 291 13.37 -11.42 11.40
C THR A 291 14.72 -11.55 12.10
N VAL A 292 15.53 -12.49 11.65
CA VAL A 292 16.87 -12.77 12.19
C VAL A 292 17.87 -12.82 11.06
N PRO A 293 18.90 -11.96 11.02
CA PRO A 293 20.02 -12.11 10.11
C PRO A 293 20.68 -13.47 10.35
N LEU A 294 20.79 -14.30 9.31
CA LEU A 294 21.39 -15.63 9.37
C LEU A 294 22.34 -15.81 8.16
N GLY A 295 23.64 -15.75 8.42
CA GLY A 295 24.62 -15.67 7.37
C GLY A 295 24.48 -14.37 6.57
N THR A 296 24.39 -14.47 5.25
CA THR A 296 24.14 -13.33 4.34
C THR A 296 22.68 -13.05 4.14
N GLY A 297 21.79 -13.97 4.52
CA GLY A 297 20.36 -13.86 4.34
C GLY A 297 19.62 -13.53 5.65
N THR A 298 18.29 -13.58 5.58
CA THR A 298 17.39 -13.27 6.69
C THR A 298 16.36 -14.39 6.87
N ALA A 299 16.35 -14.98 8.05
CA ALA A 299 15.28 -15.88 8.46
C ALA A 299 14.08 -15.09 8.98
N MET A 300 12.88 -15.53 8.67
CA MET A 300 11.62 -14.87 9.02
C MET A 300 10.65 -15.86 9.64
N ALA A 301 9.92 -15.42 10.65
CA ALA A 301 8.80 -16.15 11.21
C ALA A 301 7.67 -15.20 11.61
N SER A 302 6.43 -15.60 11.38
CA SER A 302 5.24 -14.82 11.74
C SER A 302 4.09 -15.74 12.13
N TYR A 303 3.27 -15.28 13.07
CA TYR A 303 2.02 -15.91 13.48
C TYR A 303 0.92 -14.85 13.56
N ALA A 304 -0.25 -15.14 13.00
CA ALA A 304 -1.44 -14.32 13.12
C ALA A 304 -2.62 -15.16 13.63
N TYR A 305 -3.45 -14.53 14.44
CA TYR A 305 -4.67 -15.11 14.99
C TYR A 305 -5.82 -14.10 14.79
N SER A 306 -6.92 -14.57 14.22
CA SER A 306 -8.17 -13.81 14.13
C SER A 306 -9.32 -14.57 14.80
N ARG A 307 -10.21 -13.81 15.42
CA ARG A 307 -11.48 -14.30 15.96
C ARG A 307 -12.59 -13.35 15.58
N ASP A 308 -13.60 -13.84 14.91
CA ASP A 308 -14.83 -13.12 14.71
C ASP A 308 -15.80 -13.33 15.89
N ALA A 309 -16.64 -12.33 16.14
CA ALA A 309 -17.71 -12.42 17.14
C ALA A 309 -18.95 -11.67 16.62
N GLY A 310 -20.11 -12.34 16.74
CA GLY A 310 -21.39 -11.86 16.21
C GLY A 310 -21.64 -12.24 14.75
N GLY A 311 -20.67 -12.83 14.04
CA GLY A 311 -20.79 -13.43 12.73
C GLY A 311 -20.84 -14.95 12.80
N LEU A 312 -19.97 -15.65 12.05
CA LEU A 312 -19.87 -17.11 12.05
C LEU A 312 -19.20 -17.66 13.30
N ASN A 313 -18.63 -16.82 14.16
CA ASN A 313 -17.86 -17.17 15.36
C ASN A 313 -16.65 -18.08 15.05
N GLN A 314 -16.01 -17.83 13.94
CA GLN A 314 -14.86 -18.58 13.47
C GLN A 314 -13.55 -18.03 14.03
N THR A 315 -12.54 -18.90 14.07
CA THR A 315 -11.17 -18.52 14.33
C THR A 315 -10.28 -18.90 13.15
N ARG A 316 -9.27 -18.08 12.88
CA ARG A 316 -8.22 -18.34 11.90
C ARG A 316 -6.87 -18.23 12.57
N GLN A 317 -5.99 -19.19 12.31
CA GLN A 317 -4.62 -19.25 12.79
C GLN A 317 -3.71 -19.48 11.60
N THR A 318 -2.79 -18.58 11.37
CA THR A 318 -1.84 -18.69 10.26
C THR A 318 -0.43 -18.45 10.77
N TRP A 319 0.48 -19.35 10.44
CA TRP A 319 1.90 -19.17 10.72
C TRP A 319 2.73 -19.41 9.48
N ALA A 320 3.84 -18.70 9.37
CA ALA A 320 4.78 -18.83 8.28
C ALA A 320 6.22 -18.77 8.77
N VAL A 321 7.08 -19.48 8.07
CA VAL A 321 8.53 -19.39 8.18
C VAL A 321 9.14 -19.25 6.80
N GLY A 322 10.24 -18.53 6.69
CA GLY A 322 10.92 -18.31 5.41
C GLY A 322 12.36 -17.89 5.59
N TYR A 323 13.09 -17.99 4.50
CA TYR A 323 14.46 -17.53 4.40
C TYR A 323 14.63 -16.78 3.08
N ASP A 324 15.18 -15.57 3.14
CA ASP A 324 15.47 -14.70 2.00
C ASP A 324 16.98 -14.52 1.90
N TYR A 325 17.55 -14.86 0.75
CA TYR A 325 19.00 -14.82 0.51
C TYR A 325 19.31 -13.84 -0.63
N PRO A 326 20.02 -12.73 -0.35
CA PRO A 326 20.39 -11.77 -1.37
C PRO A 326 21.54 -12.32 -2.25
N LEU A 327 21.28 -12.41 -3.56
CA LEU A 327 22.32 -12.69 -4.58
C LEU A 327 23.07 -11.40 -4.97
N SER A 328 22.36 -10.27 -4.89
CA SER A 328 22.90 -8.93 -5.15
C SER A 328 22.08 -7.87 -4.42
N LYS A 329 22.42 -6.57 -4.61
CA LYS A 329 21.60 -5.46 -4.08
C LYS A 329 20.17 -5.41 -4.63
N ARG A 330 19.91 -6.04 -5.79
CA ARG A 330 18.64 -5.98 -6.50
C ARG A 330 17.99 -7.35 -6.72
N THR A 331 18.68 -8.43 -6.42
CA THR A 331 18.18 -9.78 -6.68
C THR A 331 18.34 -10.65 -5.44
N ASP A 332 17.29 -11.28 -5.06
CA ASP A 332 17.24 -12.26 -3.96
C ASP A 332 16.52 -13.54 -4.39
N VAL A 333 16.82 -14.63 -3.71
CA VAL A 333 16.12 -15.90 -3.80
C VAL A 333 15.58 -16.26 -2.42
N TYR A 334 14.42 -16.88 -2.38
CA TYR A 334 13.77 -17.18 -1.12
C TYR A 334 13.10 -18.56 -1.14
N ALA A 335 12.88 -19.08 0.06
CA ALA A 335 12.01 -20.22 0.27
C ALA A 335 11.14 -19.96 1.50
N ALA A 336 9.86 -20.34 1.43
CA ALA A 336 8.93 -20.15 2.54
C ALA A 336 7.89 -21.27 2.63
N TYR A 337 7.37 -21.44 3.83
CA TYR A 337 6.26 -22.30 4.16
C TYR A 337 5.25 -21.54 5.01
N MET A 338 3.97 -21.69 4.71
CA MET A 338 2.87 -21.15 5.49
C MET A 338 1.83 -22.25 5.76
N ASN A 339 1.31 -22.29 6.97
CA ASN A 339 0.14 -23.09 7.34
C ASN A 339 -1.00 -22.16 7.73
N ASP A 340 -2.21 -22.47 7.26
CA ASP A 340 -3.42 -21.68 7.49
C ASP A 340 -4.53 -22.61 7.99
N HIS A 341 -5.05 -22.33 9.16
CA HIS A 341 -6.11 -23.12 9.80
C HIS A 341 -7.32 -22.22 10.12
N ILE A 342 -8.47 -22.64 9.65
CA ILE A 342 -9.78 -22.05 9.95
C ILE A 342 -10.60 -23.10 10.68
N SER A 343 -11.24 -22.72 11.79
CA SER A 343 -11.88 -23.64 12.74
C SER A 343 -12.92 -24.59 12.13
N SER A 344 -13.51 -24.24 11.00
CA SER A 344 -14.55 -25.04 10.31
C SER A 344 -14.04 -25.81 9.10
N LEU A 345 -12.75 -25.69 8.74
CA LEU A 345 -12.21 -26.22 7.49
C LEU A 345 -10.96 -27.10 7.74
N SER A 346 -10.64 -27.95 6.78
CA SER A 346 -9.35 -28.67 6.79
C SER A 346 -8.19 -27.69 6.58
N ASN A 347 -7.04 -28.00 7.18
CA ASN A 347 -5.86 -27.15 7.10
C ASN A 347 -5.41 -26.90 5.67
N GLY A 348 -5.09 -25.64 5.39
CA GLY A 348 -4.36 -25.18 4.23
C GLY A 348 -2.85 -25.14 4.49
N ASN A 349 -2.06 -25.21 3.44
CA ASN A 349 -0.64 -24.91 3.49
C ASN A 349 -0.11 -24.48 2.12
N THR A 350 0.87 -23.59 2.14
CA THR A 350 1.57 -23.10 0.96
C THR A 350 3.07 -23.22 1.20
N PHE A 351 3.80 -23.73 0.23
CA PHE A 351 5.25 -23.80 0.28
C PHE A 351 5.84 -23.59 -1.11
N GLY A 352 6.99 -22.98 -1.17
CA GLY A 352 7.67 -22.76 -2.43
C GLY A 352 8.99 -22.02 -2.27
N ALA A 353 9.66 -21.91 -3.39
CA ALA A 353 10.87 -21.12 -3.55
C ALA A 353 10.74 -20.20 -4.76
N GLY A 354 11.38 -19.05 -4.71
CA GLY A 354 11.27 -18.04 -5.76
C GLY A 354 12.49 -17.16 -5.89
N ILE A 355 12.42 -16.30 -6.89
CA ILE A 355 13.42 -15.28 -7.18
C ILE A 355 12.72 -13.95 -7.40
N ARG A 356 13.28 -12.89 -6.80
CA ARG A 356 12.83 -11.52 -6.98
C ARG A 356 13.97 -10.66 -7.51
N ALA A 357 13.69 -9.92 -8.58
CA ALA A 357 14.62 -8.97 -9.18
C ALA A 357 14.01 -7.57 -9.25
N LYS A 358 14.72 -6.56 -8.75
CA LYS A 358 14.35 -5.14 -8.74
C LYS A 358 15.15 -4.36 -9.78
N PHE A 359 14.54 -3.37 -10.42
CA PHE A 359 15.19 -2.52 -11.44
C PHE A 359 14.83 -1.05 -11.29
#